data_243c3fb3232d61ea2509dcf643cdd054
#
_entry.id   243c3fb3232d61ea2509dcf643cdd054
#
_cell.length_a   1.000
_cell.length_b   1.000
_cell.length_c   1.000
_cell.angle_alpha   90.00
_cell.angle_beta   90.00
_cell.angle_gamma   90.00
#
_symmetry.space_group_name_H-M   'P 1'
#
loop_
_entity.id
_entity.type
_entity.pdbx_description
1 polymer ?
#
loop_
_entity_poly.entity_id
_entity_poly.type
_entity_poly.pdbx_seq_one_letter_code
_entity_poly.pdbx_strand_id
1 'polypeptide(L)'
;MCGIIGLFDIQNEEKMRQEALKMVRKIRHRGPDWSGSYSAKNCVLMHERLSIVDVEHGAQPLYDTKNQRVLAVNGEIYNHKKVAKNLKNSHDWKTHSDCEVLLYLYDEFGSDFLNDLDGIFAFCLYDPKTKDYFIARDHIGIVPLYIGWDKNGVTYVASEMKSIEAYCEKLQEFP
;
A
#
# COMPACT_ATOMS: atom_id res chain seq x y z
N MET A 1 3.47 -12.50 -6.76
CA MET A 1 2.67 -11.47 -6.07
C MET A 1 3.53 -10.81 -5.00
N CYS A 2 3.51 -9.50 -4.93
CA CYS A 2 4.27 -8.70 -3.96
C CYS A 2 3.79 -8.91 -2.51
N GLY A 3 4.50 -8.32 -1.54
CA GLY A 3 4.12 -8.27 -0.15
C GLY A 3 4.11 -6.85 0.38
N ILE A 4 3.09 -6.47 1.14
CA ILE A 4 2.98 -5.16 1.77
C ILE A 4 2.83 -5.27 3.29
N ILE A 5 3.39 -4.30 4.00
CA ILE A 5 3.16 -4.03 5.42
C ILE A 5 2.82 -2.54 5.55
N GLY A 6 1.76 -2.24 6.30
CA GLY A 6 1.38 -0.88 6.69
C GLY A 6 1.22 -0.79 8.20
N LEU A 7 1.83 0.22 8.80
CA LEU A 7 1.64 0.57 10.21
C LEU A 7 1.16 2.01 10.28
N PHE A 8 0.04 2.25 10.95
CA PHE A 8 -0.57 3.57 11.07
C PHE A 8 -0.88 3.91 12.52
N ASP A 9 -1.04 5.20 12.79
CA ASP A 9 -1.27 5.74 14.15
C ASP A 9 -0.14 5.41 15.12
N ILE A 10 1.07 5.27 14.59
CA ILE A 10 2.27 4.98 15.37
C ILE A 10 2.71 6.22 16.16
N GLN A 11 3.28 5.98 17.38
CA GLN A 11 3.76 7.05 18.24
C GLN A 11 5.28 7.24 18.18
N ASN A 12 6.02 6.20 17.84
CA ASN A 12 7.48 6.20 17.78
C ASN A 12 7.94 5.62 16.44
N GLU A 13 8.26 6.53 15.52
CA GLU A 13 8.64 6.18 14.14
C GLU A 13 9.82 5.21 14.08
N GLU A 14 10.91 5.52 14.76
CA GLU A 14 12.14 4.72 14.69
C GLU A 14 11.93 3.30 15.21
N LYS A 15 11.29 3.15 16.37
CA LYS A 15 10.93 1.84 16.93
C LYS A 15 10.05 1.06 15.97
N MET A 16 8.99 1.68 15.46
CA MET A 16 8.01 1.01 14.60
C MET A 16 8.61 0.65 13.24
N ARG A 17 9.54 1.46 12.73
CA ARG A 17 10.31 1.14 11.53
C ARG A 17 11.15 -0.13 11.73
N GLN A 18 11.81 -0.29 12.88
CA GLN A 18 12.57 -1.49 13.20
C GLN A 18 11.67 -2.73 13.31
N GLU A 19 10.50 -2.60 13.92
CA GLU A 19 9.53 -3.69 13.98
C GLU A 19 8.97 -4.04 12.59
N ALA A 20 8.65 -3.04 11.78
CA ALA A 20 8.19 -3.25 10.39
C ALA A 20 9.23 -4.00 9.53
N LEU A 21 10.51 -3.75 9.75
CA LEU A 21 11.60 -4.51 9.09
C LEU A 21 11.59 -6.00 9.47
N LYS A 22 11.24 -6.34 10.72
CA LYS A 22 11.09 -7.74 11.14
C LYS A 22 9.85 -8.38 10.51
N MET A 23 8.76 -7.63 10.43
CA MET A 23 7.49 -8.07 9.82
C MET A 23 7.67 -8.35 8.33
N VAL A 24 8.25 -7.41 7.58
CA VAL A 24 8.39 -7.51 6.13
C VAL A 24 9.31 -8.66 5.71
N ARG A 25 10.34 -8.96 6.51
CA ARG A 25 11.21 -10.13 6.28
C ARG A 25 10.45 -11.46 6.27
N LYS A 26 9.36 -11.59 7.03
CA LYS A 26 8.54 -12.80 7.06
C LYS A 26 7.79 -13.06 5.73
N ILE A 27 7.64 -12.01 4.91
CA ILE A 27 6.97 -12.08 3.60
C ILE A 27 7.91 -11.85 2.41
N ARG A 28 9.23 -11.90 2.63
CA ARG A 28 10.25 -11.75 1.58
C ARG A 28 10.07 -12.72 0.39
N HIS A 29 9.56 -13.92 0.64
CA HIS A 29 9.27 -14.92 -0.39
C HIS A 29 8.23 -14.45 -1.41
N ARG A 30 7.38 -13.48 -1.07
CA ARG A 30 6.38 -12.92 -1.99
C ARG A 30 7.01 -12.00 -3.05
N GLY A 31 8.09 -11.32 -2.70
CA GLY A 31 8.74 -10.36 -3.58
C GLY A 31 10.25 -10.32 -3.35
N PRO A 32 11.00 -11.29 -3.89
CA PRO A 32 12.42 -11.44 -3.62
C PRO A 32 13.31 -10.41 -4.34
N ASP A 33 12.77 -9.67 -5.32
CA ASP A 33 13.59 -8.85 -6.22
C ASP A 33 14.02 -7.54 -5.58
N TRP A 34 13.14 -6.89 -4.84
CA TRP A 34 13.40 -5.59 -4.24
C TRP A 34 12.60 -5.39 -2.95
N SER A 35 13.19 -4.63 -2.00
CA SER A 35 12.50 -4.15 -0.81
C SER A 35 12.47 -2.63 -0.80
N GLY A 36 11.29 -2.06 -0.57
CA GLY A 36 11.11 -0.64 -0.41
C GLY A 36 10.48 -0.27 0.93
N SER A 37 10.76 0.94 1.40
CA SER A 37 10.21 1.46 2.65
C SER A 37 9.93 2.94 2.59
N TYR A 38 8.89 3.35 3.30
CA TYR A 38 8.59 4.73 3.65
C TYR A 38 8.34 4.80 5.14
N SER A 39 8.82 5.84 5.81
CA SER A 39 8.47 6.13 7.19
C SER A 39 8.23 7.61 7.43
N ALA A 40 7.27 7.89 8.28
CA ALA A 40 6.89 9.21 8.75
C ALA A 40 6.42 9.11 10.19
N LYS A 41 6.22 10.24 10.85
CA LYS A 41 5.89 10.32 12.28
C LYS A 41 4.78 9.39 12.75
N ASN A 42 3.78 9.12 11.91
CA ASN A 42 2.62 8.28 12.25
C ASN A 42 2.34 7.14 11.25
N CYS A 43 3.27 6.87 10.34
CA CYS A 43 3.10 5.83 9.34
C CYS A 43 4.42 5.16 8.97
N VAL A 44 4.38 3.83 8.79
CA VAL A 44 5.44 3.07 8.14
C VAL A 44 4.80 2.20 7.05
N LEU A 45 5.32 2.28 5.84
CA LEU A 45 4.96 1.38 4.74
C LEU A 45 6.20 0.60 4.31
N MET A 46 6.04 -0.71 4.11
CA MET A 46 7.07 -1.59 3.57
C MET A 46 6.52 -2.38 2.40
N HIS A 47 7.38 -2.64 1.43
CA HIS A 47 7.02 -3.38 0.23
C HIS A 47 8.11 -4.39 -0.14
N GLU A 48 7.72 -5.63 -0.38
CA GLU A 48 8.55 -6.67 -1.00
C GLU A 48 8.06 -6.88 -2.42
N ARG A 49 8.92 -6.60 -3.40
CA ARG A 49 8.56 -6.53 -4.81
C ARG A 49 8.93 -7.80 -5.55
N LEU A 50 7.95 -8.34 -6.28
CA LEU A 50 8.15 -9.22 -7.43
C LEU A 50 8.00 -8.35 -8.69
N SER A 51 9.10 -8.15 -9.42
CA SER A 51 9.17 -7.21 -10.53
C SER A 51 8.58 -7.84 -11.80
N ILE A 52 7.32 -7.52 -12.12
CA ILE A 52 6.61 -8.01 -13.30
C ILE A 52 6.37 -6.86 -14.29
N VAL A 53 5.78 -5.76 -13.81
CA VAL A 53 5.50 -4.56 -14.60
C VAL A 53 6.52 -3.49 -14.23
N ASP A 54 7.05 -2.77 -15.24
CA ASP A 54 8.05 -1.71 -15.08
C ASP A 54 9.24 -2.11 -14.20
N VAL A 55 9.96 -3.13 -14.64
CA VAL A 55 11.04 -3.77 -13.84
C VAL A 55 12.08 -2.74 -13.37
N GLU A 56 12.41 -1.74 -14.20
CA GLU A 56 13.48 -0.77 -13.91
C GLU A 56 13.01 0.40 -13.05
N HIS A 57 11.78 0.92 -13.24
CA HIS A 57 11.33 2.17 -12.62
C HIS A 57 10.15 2.01 -11.66
N GLY A 58 9.47 0.86 -11.65
CA GLY A 58 8.30 0.59 -10.80
C GLY A 58 8.63 0.26 -9.34
N ALA A 59 9.69 0.85 -8.76
CA ALA A 59 10.02 0.66 -7.35
C ALA A 59 8.89 1.17 -6.45
N GLN A 60 8.58 0.39 -5.40
CA GLN A 60 7.54 0.74 -4.45
C GLN A 60 8.14 0.97 -3.04
N PRO A 61 7.48 1.77 -2.18
CA PRO A 61 6.20 2.47 -2.41
C PRO A 61 6.24 3.49 -3.53
N LEU A 62 5.10 3.71 -4.20
CA LEU A 62 4.91 4.74 -5.24
C LEU A 62 4.60 6.09 -4.58
N TYR A 63 4.96 7.19 -5.26
CA TYR A 63 4.84 8.54 -4.71
C TYR A 63 4.14 9.49 -5.68
N ASP A 64 3.17 10.24 -5.17
CA ASP A 64 2.69 11.46 -5.80
C ASP A 64 3.55 12.64 -5.33
N THR A 65 4.36 13.19 -6.24
CA THR A 65 5.30 14.27 -5.92
C THR A 65 4.62 15.59 -5.54
N LYS A 66 3.40 15.85 -6.04
CA LYS A 66 2.65 17.10 -5.80
C LYS A 66 2.03 17.10 -4.40
N ASN A 67 1.39 16.00 -4.03
CA ASN A 67 0.67 15.88 -2.75
C ASN A 67 1.47 15.09 -1.71
N GLN A 68 2.61 14.51 -2.10
CA GLN A 68 3.47 13.68 -1.26
C GLN A 68 2.80 12.40 -0.74
N ARG A 69 1.68 11.98 -1.36
CA ARG A 69 1.02 10.72 -1.02
C ARG A 69 1.90 9.54 -1.36
N VAL A 70 1.75 8.49 -0.58
CA VAL A 70 2.57 7.28 -0.68
C VAL A 70 1.67 6.07 -0.79
N LEU A 71 1.97 5.17 -1.72
CA LEU A 71 1.17 3.99 -2.02
C LEU A 71 2.04 2.74 -1.99
N ALA A 72 1.70 1.80 -1.15
CA ALA A 72 2.19 0.43 -1.21
C ALA A 72 1.08 -0.48 -1.74
N VAL A 73 1.30 -1.14 -2.88
CA VAL A 73 0.28 -1.95 -3.54
C VAL A 73 0.83 -3.32 -3.96
N ASN A 74 0.02 -4.35 -3.79
CA ASN A 74 0.22 -5.67 -4.33
C ASN A 74 -0.97 -5.99 -5.23
N GLY A 75 -0.76 -6.07 -6.55
CA GLY A 75 -1.83 -6.34 -7.50
C GLY A 75 -1.56 -5.81 -8.89
N GLU A 76 -2.59 -5.84 -9.70
CA GLU A 76 -2.62 -5.34 -11.08
C GLU A 76 -3.95 -4.64 -11.34
N ILE A 77 -3.91 -3.45 -11.96
CA ILE A 77 -5.08 -2.68 -12.38
C ILE A 77 -5.24 -2.83 -13.89
N TYR A 78 -6.09 -3.75 -14.31
CA TYR A 78 -6.24 -4.15 -15.71
C TYR A 78 -6.72 -3.00 -16.59
N ASN A 79 -7.61 -2.19 -16.07
CA ASN A 79 -8.20 -1.06 -16.81
C ASN A 79 -7.51 0.29 -16.54
N HIS A 80 -6.26 0.31 -16.01
CA HIS A 80 -5.55 1.54 -15.63
C HIS A 80 -5.55 2.62 -16.74
N LYS A 81 -5.33 2.23 -18.00
CA LYS A 81 -5.36 3.18 -19.15
C LYS A 81 -6.74 3.79 -19.39
N LYS A 82 -7.80 3.04 -19.10
CA LYS A 82 -9.18 3.52 -19.25
C LYS A 82 -9.51 4.52 -18.15
N VAL A 83 -9.26 4.17 -16.89
CA VAL A 83 -9.57 5.04 -15.76
C VAL A 83 -8.67 6.29 -15.74
N ALA A 84 -7.44 6.20 -16.20
CA ALA A 84 -6.55 7.35 -16.36
C ALA A 84 -7.11 8.44 -17.30
N LYS A 85 -7.93 8.06 -18.30
CA LYS A 85 -8.58 9.02 -19.19
C LYS A 85 -9.70 9.84 -18.52
N ASN A 86 -10.20 9.37 -17.38
CA ASN A 86 -11.22 10.07 -16.60
C ASN A 86 -10.63 11.17 -15.71
N LEU A 87 -9.32 11.17 -15.50
CA LEU A 87 -8.61 12.22 -14.75
C LEU A 87 -8.77 13.56 -15.45
N LYS A 88 -9.13 14.59 -14.69
CA LYS A 88 -9.40 15.95 -15.17
C LYS A 88 -8.15 16.81 -15.19
N ASN A 89 -7.22 16.51 -14.28
CA ASN A 89 -5.97 17.25 -14.12
C ASN A 89 -4.82 16.57 -14.84
N SER A 90 -3.78 17.33 -15.17
CA SER A 90 -2.51 16.75 -15.59
C SER A 90 -1.74 16.27 -14.36
N HIS A 91 -1.19 15.06 -14.45
CA HIS A 91 -0.40 14.43 -13.40
C HIS A 91 1.02 14.15 -13.89
N ASP A 92 1.96 14.18 -12.95
CA ASP A 92 3.37 13.96 -13.22
C ASP A 92 3.71 12.47 -12.97
N TRP A 93 3.40 11.65 -13.98
CA TRP A 93 3.65 10.21 -13.95
C TRP A 93 5.15 9.92 -13.81
N LYS A 94 5.53 9.12 -12.83
CA LYS A 94 6.91 8.78 -12.50
C LYS A 94 7.32 7.40 -12.98
N THR A 95 6.35 6.52 -13.15
CA THR A 95 6.58 5.12 -13.53
C THR A 95 5.67 4.73 -14.70
N HIS A 96 5.89 3.54 -15.21
CA HIS A 96 4.96 2.88 -16.14
C HIS A 96 4.11 1.82 -15.43
N SER A 97 4.11 1.84 -14.09
CA SER A 97 3.28 0.94 -13.30
C SER A 97 1.80 1.25 -13.50
N ASP A 98 1.03 0.22 -13.75
CA ASP A 98 -0.43 0.28 -13.81
C ASP A 98 -1.06 0.76 -12.50
N CYS A 99 -0.39 0.52 -11.38
CA CYS A 99 -0.86 0.89 -10.06
C CYS A 99 -0.64 2.38 -9.70
N GLU A 100 0.20 3.12 -10.42
CA GLU A 100 0.43 4.54 -10.13
C GLU A 100 -0.85 5.37 -10.28
N VAL A 101 -1.75 4.96 -11.15
CA VAL A 101 -3.05 5.63 -11.37
C VAL A 101 -3.87 5.77 -10.08
N LEU A 102 -3.72 4.86 -9.13
CA LEU A 102 -4.45 4.87 -7.85
C LEU A 102 -4.20 6.16 -7.04
N LEU A 103 -2.97 6.69 -7.08
CA LEU A 103 -2.62 7.95 -6.41
C LEU A 103 -3.43 9.13 -6.94
N TYR A 104 -3.59 9.19 -8.25
CA TYR A 104 -4.26 10.30 -8.94
C TYR A 104 -5.78 10.16 -8.93
N LEU A 105 -6.28 8.93 -9.00
CA LEU A 105 -7.71 8.66 -8.81
C LEU A 105 -8.17 9.02 -7.40
N TYR A 106 -7.38 8.69 -6.39
CA TYR A 106 -7.66 9.10 -5.01
C TYR A 106 -7.65 10.63 -4.84
N ASP A 107 -6.73 11.33 -5.53
CA ASP A 107 -6.67 12.81 -5.50
C ASP A 107 -7.94 13.47 -6.03
N GLU A 108 -8.52 12.93 -7.11
CA GLU A 108 -9.65 13.54 -7.79
C GLU A 108 -11.02 13.05 -7.34
N PHE A 109 -11.12 11.79 -6.93
CA PHE A 109 -12.40 11.13 -6.67
C PHE A 109 -12.55 10.57 -5.24
N GLY A 110 -11.53 10.74 -4.38
CA GLY A 110 -11.56 10.15 -3.03
C GLY A 110 -11.64 8.63 -3.10
N SER A 111 -12.50 8.02 -2.28
CA SER A 111 -12.69 6.57 -2.27
C SER A 111 -13.59 6.03 -3.40
N ASP A 112 -14.35 6.88 -4.04
CA ASP A 112 -15.40 6.47 -5.02
C ASP A 112 -14.81 5.80 -6.26
N PHE A 113 -13.55 6.09 -6.60
CA PHE A 113 -12.86 5.47 -7.73
C PHE A 113 -12.77 3.94 -7.65
N LEU A 114 -12.90 3.35 -6.47
CA LEU A 114 -12.83 1.88 -6.32
C LEU A 114 -13.88 1.17 -7.17
N ASN A 115 -15.05 1.78 -7.36
CA ASN A 115 -16.15 1.21 -8.15
C ASN A 115 -15.83 1.13 -9.64
N ASP A 116 -14.86 1.89 -10.11
CA ASP A 116 -14.46 1.95 -11.53
C ASP A 116 -13.25 1.05 -11.83
N LEU A 117 -12.64 0.44 -10.80
CA LEU A 117 -11.47 -0.40 -10.99
C LEU A 117 -11.84 -1.81 -11.46
N ASP A 118 -11.10 -2.28 -12.45
CA ASP A 118 -11.05 -3.67 -12.88
C ASP A 118 -9.63 -4.20 -12.64
N GLY A 119 -9.49 -5.16 -11.73
CA GLY A 119 -8.19 -5.66 -11.33
C GLY A 119 -8.24 -6.54 -10.09
N ILE A 120 -7.08 -7.06 -9.74
CA ILE A 120 -6.85 -7.78 -8.49
C ILE A 120 -5.83 -6.99 -7.67
N PHE A 121 -6.19 -6.54 -6.48
CA PHE A 121 -5.33 -5.65 -5.71
C PHE A 121 -5.60 -5.65 -4.21
N ALA A 122 -4.55 -5.33 -3.48
CA ALA A 122 -4.62 -4.86 -2.10
C ALA A 122 -3.59 -3.75 -1.91
N PHE A 123 -3.97 -2.64 -1.28
CA PHE A 123 -3.08 -1.51 -1.12
C PHE A 123 -3.28 -0.76 0.19
N CYS A 124 -2.24 -0.02 0.57
CA CYS A 124 -2.25 1.01 1.59
C CYS A 124 -1.78 2.32 0.98
N LEU A 125 -2.60 3.34 1.02
CA LEU A 125 -2.30 4.71 0.63
C LEU A 125 -2.23 5.58 1.89
N TYR A 126 -1.22 6.46 1.98
CA TYR A 126 -1.04 7.38 3.08
C TYR A 126 -0.88 8.82 2.56
N ASP A 127 -1.63 9.75 3.14
CA ASP A 127 -1.51 11.19 2.88
C ASP A 127 -0.80 11.86 4.06
N PRO A 128 0.47 12.29 3.92
CA PRO A 128 1.22 12.90 5.01
C PRO A 128 0.73 14.28 5.40
N LYS A 129 -0.05 14.98 4.55
CA LYS A 129 -0.58 16.31 4.85
C LYS A 129 -1.74 16.24 5.84
N THR A 130 -2.67 15.32 5.61
CA THR A 130 -3.83 15.09 6.47
C THR A 130 -3.58 14.06 7.55
N LYS A 131 -2.56 13.19 7.35
CA LYS A 131 -2.25 11.99 8.13
C LYS A 131 -3.29 10.90 7.98
N ASP A 132 -4.17 11.01 7.00
CA ASP A 132 -5.14 9.99 6.68
C ASP A 132 -4.45 8.82 5.96
N TYR A 133 -5.03 7.64 6.12
CA TYR A 133 -4.66 6.47 5.36
C TYR A 133 -5.89 5.79 4.76
N PHE A 134 -5.72 5.20 3.62
CA PHE A 134 -6.76 4.50 2.90
C PHE A 134 -6.29 3.09 2.55
N ILE A 135 -7.03 2.10 3.01
CA ILE A 135 -6.73 0.69 2.79
C ILE A 135 -7.87 0.10 1.98
N ALA A 136 -7.53 -0.62 0.93
CA ALA A 136 -8.53 -1.30 0.12
C ALA A 136 -7.98 -2.60 -0.48
N ARG A 137 -8.90 -3.50 -0.84
CA ARG A 137 -8.62 -4.66 -1.67
C ARG A 137 -9.72 -4.87 -2.69
N ASP A 138 -9.47 -5.68 -3.70
CA ASP A 138 -10.47 -6.05 -4.70
C ASP A 138 -11.69 -6.71 -4.05
N HIS A 139 -12.85 -6.54 -4.66
CA HIS A 139 -14.15 -6.93 -4.12
C HIS A 139 -14.35 -8.44 -3.89
N ILE A 140 -13.50 -9.27 -4.50
CA ILE A 140 -13.50 -10.74 -4.28
C ILE A 140 -12.47 -11.12 -3.21
N GLY A 141 -11.49 -10.24 -2.93
CA GLY A 141 -10.38 -10.50 -2.03
C GLY A 141 -9.38 -11.51 -2.59
N ILE A 142 -9.12 -11.45 -3.91
CA ILE A 142 -8.14 -12.34 -4.58
C ILE A 142 -6.75 -12.12 -4.00
N VAL A 143 -6.40 -10.84 -3.76
CA VAL A 143 -5.14 -10.50 -3.11
C VAL A 143 -5.34 -10.53 -1.59
N PRO A 144 -4.64 -11.40 -0.85
CA PRO A 144 -4.82 -11.50 0.58
C PRO A 144 -4.37 -10.23 1.29
N LEU A 145 -5.15 -9.80 2.27
CA LEU A 145 -4.86 -8.69 3.16
C LEU A 145 -5.42 -8.95 4.55
N TYR A 146 -4.65 -8.62 5.57
CA TYR A 146 -5.01 -8.77 6.98
C TYR A 146 -4.85 -7.44 7.69
N ILE A 147 -5.73 -7.17 8.66
CA ILE A 147 -5.71 -5.97 9.48
C ILE A 147 -5.78 -6.34 10.96
N GLY A 148 -5.05 -5.64 11.79
CA GLY A 148 -5.08 -5.85 13.23
C GLY A 148 -4.74 -4.58 14.00
N TRP A 149 -4.96 -4.64 15.31
CA TRP A 149 -4.73 -3.51 16.23
C TRP A 149 -4.05 -3.98 17.51
N ASP A 150 -3.12 -3.19 18.00
CA ASP A 150 -2.55 -3.39 19.33
C ASP A 150 -3.34 -2.62 20.41
N LYS A 151 -2.93 -2.80 21.68
CA LYS A 151 -3.54 -2.10 22.83
C LYS A 151 -3.37 -0.58 22.83
N ASN A 152 -2.45 -0.06 22.04
CA ASN A 152 -2.16 1.37 21.95
C ASN A 152 -2.90 2.03 20.77
N GLY A 153 -3.70 1.28 20.02
CA GLY A 153 -4.46 1.77 18.88
C GLY A 153 -3.66 1.84 17.58
N VAL A 154 -2.45 1.29 17.53
CA VAL A 154 -1.69 1.18 16.28
C VAL A 154 -2.41 0.19 15.35
N THR A 155 -2.63 0.61 14.11
CA THR A 155 -3.20 -0.22 13.07
C THR A 155 -2.10 -0.91 12.28
N TYR A 156 -2.20 -2.22 12.15
CA TYR A 156 -1.30 -3.09 11.41
C TYR A 156 -1.99 -3.68 10.20
N VAL A 157 -1.35 -3.60 9.04
CA VAL A 157 -1.85 -4.18 7.78
C VAL A 157 -0.75 -5.02 7.15
N ALA A 158 -1.10 -6.21 6.65
CA ALA A 158 -0.13 -7.10 6.03
C ALA A 158 -0.74 -8.00 4.95
N SER A 159 0.05 -8.34 3.96
CA SER A 159 -0.32 -9.38 2.96
C SER A 159 -0.47 -10.77 3.57
N GLU A 160 0.20 -11.06 4.70
CA GLU A 160 0.10 -12.35 5.38
C GLU A 160 0.02 -12.17 6.90
N MET A 161 -0.92 -12.88 7.53
CA MET A 161 -1.23 -12.82 8.94
C MET A 161 0.00 -13.02 9.84
N LYS A 162 0.86 -13.99 9.50
CA LYS A 162 2.07 -14.33 10.28
C LYS A 162 3.03 -13.16 10.49
N SER A 163 2.93 -12.11 9.66
CA SER A 163 3.80 -10.94 9.78
C SER A 163 3.45 -10.08 10.97
N ILE A 164 2.16 -9.98 11.31
CA ILE A 164 1.63 -9.05 12.29
C ILE A 164 0.97 -9.71 13.51
N GLU A 165 0.70 -11.02 13.48
CA GLU A 165 -0.02 -11.73 14.54
C GLU A 165 0.56 -11.54 15.94
N ALA A 166 1.89 -11.49 16.07
CA ALA A 166 2.57 -11.32 17.36
C ALA A 166 2.48 -9.90 17.94
N TYR A 167 1.95 -8.94 17.16
CA TYR A 167 1.87 -7.53 17.52
C TYR A 167 0.45 -7.07 17.81
N CYS A 168 -0.55 -7.83 17.38
CA CYS A 168 -1.96 -7.46 17.43
C CYS A 168 -2.70 -8.14 18.58
N GLU A 169 -3.56 -7.41 19.28
CA GLU A 169 -4.55 -7.98 20.22
C GLU A 169 -5.83 -8.41 19.47
N LYS A 170 -6.17 -7.69 18.41
CA LYS A 170 -7.24 -8.05 17.48
C LYS A 170 -6.64 -8.18 16.09
N LEU A 171 -6.97 -9.26 15.40
CA LEU A 171 -6.47 -9.56 14.06
C LEU A 171 -7.57 -10.27 13.26
N GLN A 172 -7.77 -9.81 12.03
CA GLN A 172 -8.76 -10.40 11.12
C GLN A 172 -8.30 -10.27 9.68
N GLU A 173 -8.92 -11.04 8.80
CA GLU A 173 -8.85 -10.79 7.37
C GLU A 173 -9.51 -9.43 7.07
N PHE A 174 -8.92 -8.66 6.16
CA PHE A 174 -9.51 -7.40 5.72
C PHE A 174 -10.80 -7.67 4.96
N PRO A 175 -11.93 -6.99 5.26
CA PRO A 175 -13.23 -7.23 4.65
C PRO A 175 -13.26 -6.98 3.14
#